data_d32106402aff7da56a7576ff7fa176a4
#
_entry.id   d32106402aff7da56a7576ff7fa176a4
#
_cell.length_a   1.000
_cell.length_b   1.000
_cell.length_c   1.000
_cell.angle_alpha   90.00
_cell.angle_beta   90.00
_cell.angle_gamma   90.00
#
_symmetry.space_group_name_H-M   'P 1'
#
loop_
_entity.id
_entity.type
_entity.pdbx_description
1 polymer ?
#
loop_
_entity_poly.entity_id
_entity_poly.type
_entity_poly.pdbx_seq_one_letter_code
_entity_poly.pdbx_strand_id
1 'polypeptide(L)'
;FSISRGCACQAGLLFSSFNASTIFIIISSPSFALDSSLLDEGTAAAEALGLCFRQNQRKRFILSDKLHPQTISCVETRAKPFQIEIEVQNVFETDFSQKDISGVIFQYPDTEGSIHDFAQICKKASAAGTLTVCASDLLALTMLKPPGEFGVDIAVGTSQRFGVPLFYGGPHAGFFATKDKYVRMMPGRMVGVTRDMNNKDCYRLALQTREQHIRRDKATSNICTAQALLANISAMYAVYHGPQGLRDIAQRIHNATLLLAKGLRESGNEVQNGLFFDTLKVMPRLDISEIKHRAHEVKVNLRYFPDETVGISLDETINRTDVRDILWIFGTPKSLNQVAEDASPMTLEGSIPYSPFERTSKYLTHPVFNIHHSEAEIVRYMKKLENKDCSLVHSMIPLGSCTMKLNSTTEMMPCTMPEIADMHPFCPTEQAFGYRQLFEELERDLCEITGYDHVSFQPNSGAQGSIHLF
;
A
#
# COMPACT_ATOMS: atom_id res chain seq x y z
N PHE A 1 -23.40 18.79 28.88
CA PHE A 1 -23.74 17.54 28.16
C PHE A 1 -23.42 17.57 26.66
N SER A 2 -22.80 18.63 26.13
CA SER A 2 -22.40 18.74 24.71
C SER A 2 -20.92 18.43 24.44
N ILE A 3 -20.13 18.12 25.46
CA ILE A 3 -18.67 17.95 25.35
C ILE A 3 -18.25 16.53 25.01
N SER A 4 -19.10 15.52 25.22
CA SER A 4 -18.72 14.10 25.05
C SER A 4 -18.75 13.56 23.61
N ARG A 5 -19.35 14.26 22.66
CA ARG A 5 -19.40 13.82 21.26
C ARG A 5 -18.14 14.14 20.43
N GLY A 6 -17.26 15.00 20.95
CA GLY A 6 -16.03 15.42 20.26
C GLY A 6 -14.80 14.56 20.53
N CYS A 7 -14.69 13.98 21.73
CA CYS A 7 -13.42 13.41 22.20
C CYS A 7 -13.01 12.08 21.54
N ALA A 8 -13.92 11.14 21.38
CA ALA A 8 -13.58 9.84 20.76
C ALA A 8 -13.25 9.95 19.25
N CYS A 9 -13.80 10.95 18.58
CA CYS A 9 -13.40 11.31 17.21
C CYS A 9 -12.00 11.93 17.16
N GLN A 10 -11.54 12.61 18.19
CA GLN A 10 -10.29 13.38 18.14
C GLN A 10 -9.03 12.52 18.26
N ALA A 11 -9.04 11.43 19.02
CA ALA A 11 -7.89 10.52 19.09
C ALA A 11 -7.68 9.80 17.75
N GLY A 12 -8.72 9.25 17.16
CA GLY A 12 -8.67 8.71 15.82
C GLY A 12 -8.32 9.74 14.74
N LEU A 13 -8.72 11.01 14.93
CA LEU A 13 -8.44 12.11 14.03
C LEU A 13 -7.00 12.63 14.15
N LEU A 14 -6.41 12.67 15.34
CA LEU A 14 -5.01 13.02 15.54
C LEU A 14 -4.08 12.04 14.83
N PHE A 15 -4.37 10.76 14.93
CA PHE A 15 -3.57 9.71 14.28
C PHE A 15 -3.79 9.63 12.78
N SER A 16 -5.01 9.79 12.29
CA SER A 16 -5.27 9.79 10.84
C SER A 16 -4.67 11.01 10.13
N SER A 17 -4.64 12.18 10.75
CA SER A 17 -3.98 13.36 10.19
C SER A 17 -2.46 13.24 10.19
N PHE A 18 -1.90 12.55 11.17
CA PHE A 18 -0.47 12.30 11.24
C PHE A 18 0.00 11.33 10.15
N ASN A 19 -0.78 10.28 9.89
CA ASN A 19 -0.51 9.34 8.81
C ASN A 19 -0.63 10.01 7.42
N ALA A 20 -1.69 10.79 7.21
CA ALA A 20 -1.87 11.58 6.00
C ALA A 20 -0.64 12.47 5.73
N SER A 21 -0.12 13.14 6.74
CA SER A 21 1.08 13.96 6.61
C SER A 21 2.34 13.16 6.27
N THR A 22 2.49 11.94 6.81
CA THR A 22 3.64 11.09 6.55
C THR A 22 3.68 10.60 5.10
N ILE A 23 2.58 10.06 4.62
CA ILE A 23 2.45 9.53 3.26
C ILE A 23 2.55 10.66 2.24
N PHE A 24 1.89 11.78 2.51
CA PHE A 24 1.94 13.00 1.70
C PHE A 24 3.38 13.45 1.43
N ILE A 25 4.24 13.51 2.45
CA ILE A 25 5.61 14.00 2.31
C ILE A 25 6.48 13.04 1.49
N ILE A 26 6.15 11.75 1.44
CA ILE A 26 6.87 10.76 0.63
C ILE A 26 6.44 10.83 -0.85
N ILE A 27 5.15 11.02 -1.11
CA ILE A 27 4.59 11.04 -2.46
C ILE A 27 4.74 12.41 -3.13
N SER A 28 4.89 13.49 -2.36
CA SER A 28 4.62 14.83 -2.85
C SER A 28 5.77 15.53 -3.58
N SER A 29 5.36 16.26 -4.61
CA SER A 29 5.88 17.59 -4.94
C SER A 29 5.05 18.65 -4.18
N PRO A 30 5.47 19.93 -4.14
CA PRO A 30 4.75 21.00 -3.44
C PRO A 30 3.29 21.26 -3.89
N SER A 31 2.83 20.58 -4.92
CA SER A 31 1.50 20.76 -5.54
C SER A 31 0.48 19.68 -5.18
N PHE A 32 0.84 18.68 -4.35
CA PHE A 32 -0.11 17.66 -3.88
C PHE A 32 -0.77 18.09 -2.58
N ALA A 33 -2.07 17.88 -2.48
CA ALA A 33 -2.84 18.05 -1.28
C ALA A 33 -3.07 16.71 -0.58
N LEU A 34 -3.38 16.83 0.68
CA LEU A 34 -3.77 15.86 1.68
C LEU A 34 -4.17 14.46 1.19
N ASP A 35 -3.66 13.52 1.94
CA ASP A 35 -3.96 12.10 1.90
C ASP A 35 -5.23 11.75 2.70
N SER A 36 -5.90 10.71 2.26
CA SER A 36 -7.01 10.07 2.94
C SER A 36 -6.69 8.58 3.13
N SER A 37 -6.93 8.07 4.33
CA SER A 37 -6.83 6.63 4.60
C SER A 37 -8.00 5.87 3.98
N LEU A 38 -7.69 4.78 3.29
CA LEU A 38 -8.64 3.86 2.66
C LEU A 38 -8.38 2.42 3.15
N LEU A 39 -9.13 1.46 2.64
CA LEU A 39 -9.01 0.07 3.10
C LEU A 39 -7.72 -0.59 2.57
N ASP A 40 -7.47 -0.50 1.26
CA ASP A 40 -6.33 -1.10 0.57
C ASP A 40 -6.04 -0.38 -0.75
N GLU A 41 -5.03 -0.83 -1.50
CA GLU A 41 -4.67 -0.27 -2.81
C GLU A 41 -5.79 -0.44 -3.84
N GLY A 42 -6.41 -1.62 -3.94
CA GLY A 42 -7.46 -1.90 -4.92
C GLY A 42 -8.67 -0.99 -4.74
N THR A 43 -9.11 -0.77 -3.49
CA THR A 43 -10.21 0.16 -3.19
C THR A 43 -9.80 1.61 -3.41
N ALA A 44 -8.56 1.98 -3.14
CA ALA A 44 -8.04 3.32 -3.42
C ALA A 44 -8.00 3.61 -4.93
N ALA A 45 -7.57 2.64 -5.74
CA ALA A 45 -7.61 2.72 -7.20
C ALA A 45 -9.04 2.83 -7.74
N ALA A 46 -9.98 2.06 -7.18
CA ALA A 46 -11.39 2.13 -7.53
C ALA A 46 -12.03 3.48 -7.17
N GLU A 47 -11.64 4.10 -6.06
CA GLU A 47 -12.06 5.46 -5.72
C GLU A 47 -11.43 6.52 -6.64
N ALA A 48 -10.21 6.30 -7.12
CA ALA A 48 -9.56 7.16 -8.11
C ALA A 48 -10.32 7.17 -9.43
N LEU A 49 -10.79 6.01 -9.94
CA LEU A 49 -11.70 5.92 -11.07
C LEU A 49 -12.94 6.81 -10.85
N GLY A 50 -13.57 6.69 -9.68
CA GLY A 50 -14.74 7.50 -9.33
C GLY A 50 -14.45 9.02 -9.31
N LEU A 51 -13.27 9.44 -8.83
CA LEU A 51 -12.86 10.84 -8.87
C LEU A 51 -12.64 11.31 -10.32
N CYS A 52 -11.96 10.53 -11.15
CA CYS A 52 -11.73 10.85 -12.56
C CYS A 52 -13.05 11.05 -13.30
N PHE A 53 -13.99 10.13 -13.12
CA PHE A 53 -15.32 10.22 -13.70
C PHE A 53 -16.09 11.46 -13.22
N ARG A 54 -16.11 11.76 -11.93
CA ARG A 54 -16.77 12.96 -11.39
C ARG A 54 -16.18 14.24 -11.95
N GLN A 55 -14.88 14.26 -12.24
CA GLN A 55 -14.19 15.45 -12.74
C GLN A 55 -14.56 15.82 -14.18
N ASN A 56 -14.70 14.85 -15.07
CA ASN A 56 -14.87 15.13 -16.51
C ASN A 56 -16.06 14.43 -17.16
N GLN A 57 -16.79 13.56 -16.44
CA GLN A 57 -17.99 12.83 -16.88
C GLN A 57 -17.77 11.93 -18.10
N ARG A 58 -16.52 11.58 -18.42
CA ARG A 58 -16.18 10.68 -19.53
C ARG A 58 -16.30 9.24 -19.06
N LYS A 59 -16.74 8.33 -19.94
CA LYS A 59 -17.09 6.95 -19.58
C LYS A 59 -16.03 5.91 -19.95
N ARG A 60 -14.93 6.27 -20.57
CA ARG A 60 -13.78 5.36 -20.82
C ARG A 60 -12.72 5.57 -19.75
N PHE A 61 -12.16 4.48 -19.24
CA PHE A 61 -11.08 4.48 -18.27
C PHE A 61 -10.06 3.40 -18.62
N ILE A 62 -8.78 3.76 -18.68
CA ILE A 62 -7.70 2.88 -19.12
C ILE A 62 -6.98 2.33 -17.89
N LEU A 63 -6.81 1.01 -17.85
CA LEU A 63 -5.97 0.32 -16.89
C LEU A 63 -4.72 -0.21 -17.60
N SER A 64 -3.56 -0.01 -16.98
CA SER A 64 -2.35 -0.69 -17.41
C SER A 64 -2.50 -2.21 -17.25
N ASP A 65 -2.09 -2.98 -18.25
CA ASP A 65 -1.94 -4.43 -18.19
C ASP A 65 -0.86 -4.87 -17.19
N LYS A 66 -0.05 -3.93 -16.70
CA LYS A 66 1.01 -4.10 -15.70
C LYS A 66 0.61 -3.68 -14.28
N LEU A 67 -0.68 -3.48 -14.01
CA LEU A 67 -1.23 -3.38 -12.65
C LEU A 67 -1.30 -4.76 -11.98
N HIS A 68 -1.37 -4.77 -10.66
CA HIS A 68 -1.70 -6.01 -9.95
C HIS A 68 -3.09 -6.52 -10.38
N PRO A 69 -3.25 -7.83 -10.67
CA PRO A 69 -4.54 -8.39 -11.12
C PRO A 69 -5.69 -8.10 -10.16
N GLN A 70 -5.43 -8.07 -8.86
CA GLN A 70 -6.43 -7.75 -7.83
C GLN A 70 -6.90 -6.30 -7.93
N THR A 71 -6.00 -5.37 -8.21
CA THR A 71 -6.33 -3.95 -8.42
C THR A 71 -7.19 -3.78 -9.67
N ILE A 72 -6.85 -4.46 -10.78
CA ILE A 72 -7.67 -4.49 -12.01
C ILE A 72 -9.09 -4.97 -11.68
N SER A 73 -9.24 -6.13 -11.06
CA SER A 73 -10.54 -6.72 -10.73
C SER A 73 -11.39 -5.83 -9.82
N CYS A 74 -10.78 -5.16 -8.84
CA CYS A 74 -11.46 -4.23 -7.95
C CYS A 74 -11.98 -3.00 -8.71
N VAL A 75 -11.18 -2.43 -9.59
CA VAL A 75 -11.56 -1.27 -10.41
C VAL A 75 -12.69 -1.64 -11.40
N GLU A 76 -12.59 -2.79 -12.07
CA GLU A 76 -13.65 -3.30 -12.97
C GLU A 76 -14.97 -3.49 -12.23
N THR A 77 -14.92 -4.06 -11.03
CA THR A 77 -16.12 -4.26 -10.20
C THR A 77 -16.76 -2.92 -9.84
N ARG A 78 -15.97 -1.92 -9.48
CA ARG A 78 -16.45 -0.57 -9.16
C ARG A 78 -16.99 0.17 -10.38
N ALA A 79 -16.47 -0.07 -11.57
CA ALA A 79 -16.87 0.60 -12.80
C ALA A 79 -18.28 0.20 -13.27
N LYS A 80 -18.67 -1.06 -13.06
CA LYS A 80 -19.95 -1.64 -13.53
C LYS A 80 -21.20 -0.84 -13.15
N PRO A 81 -21.43 -0.46 -11.87
CA PRO A 81 -22.61 0.30 -11.48
C PRO A 81 -22.69 1.70 -12.12
N PHE A 82 -21.54 2.28 -12.45
CA PHE A 82 -21.45 3.60 -13.08
C PHE A 82 -21.47 3.56 -14.60
N GLN A 83 -21.54 2.35 -15.19
CA GLN A 83 -21.47 2.14 -16.63
C GLN A 83 -20.24 2.80 -17.25
N ILE A 84 -19.10 2.66 -16.58
CA ILE A 84 -17.79 3.11 -17.06
C ILE A 84 -17.16 1.94 -17.80
N GLU A 85 -16.73 2.20 -19.04
CA GLU A 85 -16.03 1.23 -19.89
C GLU A 85 -14.58 1.15 -19.46
N ILE A 86 -14.12 -0.05 -19.15
CA ILE A 86 -12.74 -0.34 -18.76
C ILE A 86 -12.01 -0.99 -19.93
N GLU A 87 -10.85 -0.44 -20.27
CA GLU A 87 -9.91 -1.03 -21.21
C GLU A 87 -8.59 -1.34 -20.51
N VAL A 88 -8.21 -2.63 -20.51
CA VAL A 88 -6.92 -3.08 -20.00
C VAL A 88 -5.96 -3.19 -21.17
N GLN A 89 -4.91 -2.38 -21.18
CA GLN A 89 -3.96 -2.30 -22.29
C GLN A 89 -2.59 -1.78 -21.87
N ASN A 90 -1.63 -1.84 -22.79
CA ASN A 90 -0.38 -1.13 -22.67
C ASN A 90 -0.63 0.40 -22.67
N VAL A 91 -0.43 1.07 -21.55
CA VAL A 91 -0.73 2.51 -21.41
C VAL A 91 0.13 3.40 -22.31
N PHE A 92 1.30 2.93 -22.77
CA PHE A 92 2.16 3.68 -23.68
C PHE A 92 1.57 3.81 -25.09
N GLU A 93 0.63 2.93 -25.47
CA GLU A 93 -0.07 2.91 -26.74
C GLU A 93 -1.41 3.67 -26.71
N THR A 94 -1.78 4.25 -25.55
CA THR A 94 -3.05 4.97 -25.40
C THR A 94 -3.14 6.18 -26.31
N ASP A 95 -4.21 6.22 -27.12
CA ASP A 95 -4.58 7.38 -27.92
C ASP A 95 -5.50 8.33 -27.15
N PHE A 96 -5.00 9.49 -26.81
CA PHE A 96 -5.73 10.55 -26.11
C PHE A 96 -6.43 11.55 -27.05
N SER A 97 -6.37 11.37 -28.38
CA SER A 97 -6.86 12.38 -29.37
C SER A 97 -8.36 12.59 -29.29
N GLN A 98 -9.14 11.54 -29.02
CA GLN A 98 -10.60 11.59 -28.96
C GLN A 98 -11.13 12.34 -27.71
N LYS A 99 -10.31 12.53 -26.69
CA LYS A 99 -10.66 13.23 -25.43
C LYS A 99 -11.88 12.63 -24.69
N ASP A 100 -12.12 11.33 -24.84
CA ASP A 100 -13.24 10.58 -24.24
C ASP A 100 -12.83 9.79 -22.99
N ILE A 101 -11.53 9.71 -22.71
CA ILE A 101 -10.95 8.98 -21.56
C ILE A 101 -11.06 9.84 -20.31
N SER A 102 -11.68 9.29 -19.23
CA SER A 102 -11.80 9.94 -17.92
C SER A 102 -10.49 9.94 -17.14
N GLY A 103 -9.79 8.83 -17.14
CA GLY A 103 -8.52 8.65 -16.47
C GLY A 103 -7.74 7.47 -17.00
N VAL A 104 -6.45 7.43 -16.68
CA VAL A 104 -5.54 6.32 -16.93
C VAL A 104 -4.81 5.98 -15.65
N ILE A 105 -4.76 4.69 -15.30
CA ILE A 105 -4.01 4.21 -14.13
C ILE A 105 -2.86 3.30 -14.55
N PHE A 106 -1.72 3.48 -13.93
CA PHE A 106 -0.51 2.66 -14.06
C PHE A 106 0.14 2.44 -12.70
N GLN A 107 1.06 1.50 -12.63
CA GLN A 107 1.73 1.12 -11.38
C GLN A 107 3.24 1.40 -11.44
N TYR A 108 3.83 1.81 -10.30
CA TYR A 108 5.20 2.27 -10.21
C TYR A 108 5.85 1.85 -8.87
N PRO A 109 6.77 0.86 -8.87
CA PRO A 109 7.08 -0.10 -9.93
C PRO A 109 5.87 -0.95 -10.34
N ASP A 110 5.91 -1.55 -11.55
CA ASP A 110 4.79 -2.36 -12.05
C ASP A 110 4.71 -3.76 -11.40
N THR A 111 3.68 -4.55 -11.72
CA THR A 111 3.44 -5.88 -11.13
C THR A 111 4.55 -6.91 -11.47
N GLU A 112 5.35 -6.63 -12.49
CA GLU A 112 6.49 -7.45 -12.90
C GLU A 112 7.82 -6.91 -12.36
N GLY A 113 7.78 -5.78 -11.62
CA GLY A 113 8.92 -5.14 -10.96
C GLY A 113 9.62 -4.09 -11.81
N SER A 114 9.16 -3.80 -13.03
CA SER A 114 9.81 -2.84 -13.93
C SER A 114 9.47 -1.40 -13.57
N ILE A 115 10.44 -0.52 -13.76
CA ILE A 115 10.32 0.93 -13.56
C ILE A 115 10.31 1.60 -14.93
N HIS A 116 9.22 2.34 -15.23
CA HIS A 116 9.02 3.00 -16.52
C HIS A 116 8.93 4.52 -16.39
N ASP A 117 9.23 5.23 -17.47
CA ASP A 117 9.05 6.69 -17.56
C ASP A 117 7.62 7.03 -18.03
N PHE A 118 6.80 7.46 -17.09
CA PHE A 118 5.42 7.88 -17.35
C PHE A 118 5.27 9.39 -17.61
N ALA A 119 6.35 10.19 -17.62
CA ALA A 119 6.26 11.64 -17.78
C ALA A 119 5.58 12.07 -19.07
N GLN A 120 5.86 11.38 -20.19
CA GLN A 120 5.24 11.67 -21.50
C GLN A 120 3.74 11.31 -21.51
N ILE A 121 3.35 10.20 -20.86
CA ILE A 121 1.94 9.81 -20.73
C ILE A 121 1.19 10.87 -19.92
N CYS A 122 1.74 11.29 -18.78
CA CYS A 122 1.14 12.34 -17.93
C CYS A 122 0.95 13.64 -18.70
N LYS A 123 1.92 14.03 -19.51
CA LYS A 123 1.84 15.22 -20.36
C LYS A 123 0.74 15.11 -21.43
N LYS A 124 0.67 13.98 -22.16
CA LYS A 124 -0.37 13.74 -23.19
C LYS A 124 -1.77 13.67 -22.57
N ALA A 125 -1.94 12.93 -21.48
CA ALA A 125 -3.20 12.82 -20.75
C ALA A 125 -3.69 14.19 -20.28
N SER A 126 -2.81 14.96 -19.65
CA SER A 126 -3.13 16.33 -19.16
C SER A 126 -3.59 17.25 -20.31
N ALA A 127 -2.92 17.22 -21.47
CA ALA A 127 -3.30 18.01 -22.64
C ALA A 127 -4.68 17.61 -23.20
N ALA A 128 -5.08 16.33 -23.03
CA ALA A 128 -6.40 15.83 -23.39
C ALA A 128 -7.48 16.06 -22.32
N GLY A 129 -7.12 16.53 -21.13
CA GLY A 129 -8.02 16.66 -19.98
C GLY A 129 -8.38 15.32 -19.34
N THR A 130 -7.54 14.30 -19.54
CA THR A 130 -7.60 12.99 -18.86
C THR A 130 -6.76 13.03 -17.60
N LEU A 131 -7.26 12.48 -16.50
CA LEU A 131 -6.51 12.40 -15.23
C LEU A 131 -5.58 11.21 -15.23
N THR A 132 -4.43 11.36 -14.58
CA THR A 132 -3.47 10.29 -14.39
C THR A 132 -3.45 9.81 -12.95
N VAL A 133 -3.48 8.49 -12.77
CA VAL A 133 -3.45 7.81 -11.47
C VAL A 133 -2.21 6.90 -11.43
N CYS A 134 -1.46 6.96 -10.35
CA CYS A 134 -0.29 6.12 -10.12
C CYS A 134 -0.50 5.26 -8.86
N ALA A 135 -0.56 3.95 -9.02
CA ALA A 135 -0.43 3.03 -7.90
C ALA A 135 1.06 2.90 -7.55
N SER A 136 1.44 3.16 -6.30
CA SER A 136 2.84 3.36 -5.92
C SER A 136 3.22 2.60 -4.66
N ASP A 137 4.42 2.02 -4.66
CA ASP A 137 5.06 1.48 -3.46
C ASP A 137 5.78 2.60 -2.68
N LEU A 138 5.32 2.88 -1.46
CA LEU A 138 5.89 3.93 -0.61
C LEU A 138 7.36 3.71 -0.26
N LEU A 139 7.81 2.47 -0.09
CA LEU A 139 9.20 2.19 0.24
C LEU A 139 10.09 2.42 -0.97
N ALA A 140 9.67 1.99 -2.15
CA ALA A 140 10.37 2.28 -3.40
C ALA A 140 10.50 3.79 -3.64
N LEU A 141 9.48 4.59 -3.29
CA LEU A 141 9.51 6.06 -3.42
C LEU A 141 10.52 6.75 -2.49
N THR A 142 11.12 6.07 -1.54
CA THR A 142 12.25 6.62 -0.78
C THR A 142 13.52 6.72 -1.63
N MET A 143 13.61 5.91 -2.70
CA MET A 143 14.71 5.87 -3.67
C MET A 143 14.32 6.40 -5.05
N LEU A 144 13.06 6.26 -5.44
CA LEU A 144 12.53 6.62 -6.75
C LEU A 144 11.91 8.01 -6.75
N LYS A 145 12.03 8.68 -7.89
CA LYS A 145 11.38 9.97 -8.16
C LYS A 145 9.88 9.87 -7.91
N PRO A 146 9.31 10.72 -7.04
CA PRO A 146 7.91 10.58 -6.66
C PRO A 146 6.93 10.96 -7.80
N PRO A 147 5.74 10.34 -7.86
CA PRO A 147 4.76 10.56 -8.91
C PRO A 147 4.37 12.02 -9.14
N GLY A 148 4.33 12.83 -8.09
CA GLY A 148 4.04 14.26 -8.19
C GLY A 148 5.03 15.04 -9.05
N GLU A 149 6.30 14.62 -9.09
CA GLU A 149 7.36 15.33 -9.83
C GLU A 149 7.33 15.06 -11.35
N PHE A 150 6.69 13.99 -11.80
CA PHE A 150 6.49 13.73 -13.22
C PHE A 150 5.06 13.97 -13.72
N GLY A 151 4.23 14.65 -12.88
CA GLY A 151 2.98 15.25 -13.34
C GLY A 151 1.71 14.46 -13.06
N VAL A 152 1.76 13.36 -12.31
CA VAL A 152 0.59 12.56 -11.90
C VAL A 152 -0.44 13.44 -11.18
N ASP A 153 -1.73 13.15 -11.35
CA ASP A 153 -2.82 13.88 -10.69
C ASP A 153 -3.24 13.23 -9.37
N ILE A 154 -3.19 11.89 -9.30
CA ILE A 154 -3.63 11.08 -8.15
C ILE A 154 -2.60 9.99 -7.91
N ALA A 155 -2.15 9.80 -6.67
CA ALA A 155 -1.33 8.68 -6.24
C ALA A 155 -2.10 7.84 -5.22
N VAL A 156 -2.08 6.52 -5.40
CA VAL A 156 -2.74 5.53 -4.52
C VAL A 156 -1.78 4.40 -4.20
N GLY A 157 -2.09 3.62 -3.19
CA GLY A 157 -1.30 2.44 -2.82
C GLY A 157 -1.64 1.96 -1.42
N THR A 158 -0.77 1.12 -0.87
CA THR A 158 -0.85 0.66 0.51
C THR A 158 0.40 1.07 1.30
N SER A 159 0.23 1.34 2.58
CA SER A 159 1.35 1.59 3.49
C SER A 159 1.86 0.31 4.18
N GLN A 160 1.51 -0.85 3.68
CA GLN A 160 1.88 -2.16 4.25
C GLN A 160 3.40 -2.29 4.47
N ARG A 161 4.24 -1.78 3.53
CA ARG A 161 5.70 -1.77 3.63
C ARG A 161 6.27 -0.96 4.81
N PHE A 162 5.42 -0.22 5.52
CA PHE A 162 5.79 0.54 6.71
C PHE A 162 5.37 -0.17 7.99
N GLY A 163 5.87 -1.39 8.19
CA GLY A 163 5.74 -2.16 9.42
C GLY A 163 4.38 -2.84 9.64
N VAL A 164 3.54 -2.95 8.62
CA VAL A 164 2.28 -3.69 8.71
C VAL A 164 2.51 -5.13 8.29
N PRO A 165 2.25 -6.13 9.15
CA PRO A 165 2.42 -7.55 8.83
C PRO A 165 1.48 -8.02 7.71
N LEU A 166 1.81 -9.16 7.09
CA LEU A 166 1.03 -9.72 5.98
C LEU A 166 -0.31 -10.31 6.42
N PHE A 167 -0.38 -10.96 7.59
CA PHE A 167 -1.57 -11.55 8.21
C PHE A 167 -2.49 -12.29 7.23
N TYR A 168 -1.93 -13.10 6.35
CA TYR A 168 -2.68 -13.87 5.35
C TYR A 168 -3.60 -13.01 4.46
N GLY A 169 -3.25 -11.75 4.26
CA GLY A 169 -3.96 -10.85 3.35
C GLY A 169 -4.56 -9.60 3.95
N GLY A 170 -4.31 -9.32 5.18
CA GLY A 170 -4.76 -8.05 5.74
C GLY A 170 -5.11 -8.10 7.23
N PRO A 171 -5.57 -6.96 7.78
CA PRO A 171 -6.00 -5.75 7.06
C PRO A 171 -4.83 -4.92 6.54
N HIS A 172 -5.12 -4.03 5.57
CA HIS A 172 -4.16 -3.06 5.01
C HIS A 172 -4.52 -1.62 5.39
N ALA A 173 -3.61 -0.68 5.12
CA ALA A 173 -3.90 0.74 5.17
C ALA A 173 -3.62 1.33 3.78
N GLY A 174 -4.67 1.50 2.99
CA GLY A 174 -4.61 2.19 1.70
C GLY A 174 -4.44 3.69 1.88
N PHE A 175 -3.80 4.34 0.93
CA PHE A 175 -3.70 5.79 0.87
C PHE A 175 -4.19 6.34 -0.46
N PHE A 176 -4.59 7.61 -0.42
CA PHE A 176 -5.06 8.35 -1.59
C PHE A 176 -4.57 9.78 -1.50
N ALA A 177 -3.69 10.19 -2.39
CA ALA A 177 -3.16 11.55 -2.47
C ALA A 177 -3.49 12.17 -3.82
N THR A 178 -3.78 13.48 -3.86
CA THR A 178 -4.16 14.18 -5.10
C THR A 178 -3.73 15.63 -5.10
N LYS A 179 -3.75 16.27 -6.27
CA LYS A 179 -3.50 17.72 -6.39
C LYS A 179 -4.58 18.55 -5.70
N ASP A 180 -4.21 19.68 -5.11
CA ASP A 180 -5.10 20.61 -4.36
C ASP A 180 -6.43 20.89 -5.06
N LYS A 181 -6.41 21.07 -6.38
CA LYS A 181 -7.61 21.37 -7.17
C LYS A 181 -8.70 20.28 -7.10
N TYR A 182 -8.35 19.05 -6.70
CA TYR A 182 -9.28 17.91 -6.63
C TYR A 182 -9.72 17.56 -5.21
N VAL A 183 -9.20 18.22 -4.18
CA VAL A 183 -9.46 17.92 -2.76
C VAL A 183 -10.97 17.82 -2.43
N ARG A 184 -11.80 18.64 -3.05
CA ARG A 184 -13.27 18.62 -2.82
C ARG A 184 -13.96 17.37 -3.36
N MET A 185 -13.31 16.59 -4.22
CA MET A 185 -13.84 15.36 -4.82
C MET A 185 -13.14 14.11 -4.29
N MET A 186 -12.20 14.29 -3.40
CA MET A 186 -11.41 13.24 -2.80
C MET A 186 -12.29 12.32 -1.93
N PRO A 187 -12.11 10.97 -1.98
CA PRO A 187 -12.79 10.06 -1.06
C PRO A 187 -12.23 10.15 0.36
N GLY A 188 -12.93 9.52 1.31
CA GLY A 188 -12.49 9.42 2.70
C GLY A 188 -12.62 10.70 3.50
N ARG A 189 -12.22 10.64 4.75
CA ARG A 189 -12.28 11.73 5.70
C ARG A 189 -11.00 12.55 5.69
N MET A 190 -11.13 13.85 5.79
CA MET A 190 -10.01 14.77 5.90
C MET A 190 -10.01 15.47 7.25
N VAL A 191 -8.83 15.63 7.82
CA VAL A 191 -8.60 16.33 9.07
C VAL A 191 -7.86 17.63 8.78
N GLY A 192 -8.35 18.72 9.36
CA GLY A 192 -7.73 20.04 9.27
C GLY A 192 -7.29 20.55 10.63
N VAL A 193 -6.29 21.40 10.64
CA VAL A 193 -5.86 22.15 11.83
C VAL A 193 -6.75 23.40 12.00
N THR A 194 -7.22 23.64 13.20
CA THR A 194 -7.97 24.84 13.59
C THR A 194 -7.52 25.28 14.98
N ARG A 195 -8.17 26.27 15.56
CA ARG A 195 -7.90 26.72 16.92
C ARG A 195 -9.10 26.51 17.81
N ASP A 196 -8.86 26.11 19.05
CA ASP A 196 -9.88 26.01 20.10
C ASP A 196 -10.23 27.39 20.68
N MET A 197 -11.17 27.42 21.62
CA MET A 197 -11.58 28.64 22.27
C MET A 197 -10.47 29.34 23.11
N ASN A 198 -9.41 28.59 23.44
CA ASN A 198 -8.23 29.09 24.14
C ASN A 198 -7.09 29.47 23.18
N ASN A 199 -7.37 29.53 21.86
CA ASN A 199 -6.44 29.85 20.79
C ASN A 199 -5.29 28.82 20.67
N LYS A 200 -5.48 27.57 21.13
CA LYS A 200 -4.55 26.47 20.94
C LYS A 200 -4.90 25.70 19.67
N ASP A 201 -3.87 25.19 18.99
CA ASP A 201 -4.08 24.36 17.82
C ASP A 201 -4.83 23.08 18.17
N CYS A 202 -5.89 22.79 17.42
CA CYS A 202 -6.68 21.59 17.55
C CYS A 202 -7.06 21.03 16.18
N TYR A 203 -7.48 19.76 16.14
CA TYR A 203 -7.83 19.07 14.92
C TYR A 203 -9.34 18.89 14.80
N ARG A 204 -9.85 18.98 13.59
CA ARG A 204 -11.25 18.69 13.28
C ARG A 204 -11.41 18.11 11.88
N LEU A 205 -12.54 17.46 11.61
CA LEU A 205 -12.92 17.08 10.24
C LEU A 205 -13.06 18.34 9.37
N ALA A 206 -12.34 18.33 8.25
CA ALA A 206 -12.41 19.39 7.24
C ALA A 206 -13.30 18.98 6.07
N LEU A 207 -13.89 19.96 5.36
CA LEU A 207 -14.74 19.74 4.19
C LEU A 207 -15.88 18.74 4.41
N GLN A 208 -16.51 18.76 5.58
CA GLN A 208 -17.59 17.84 5.99
C GLN A 208 -18.79 17.82 5.04
N THR A 209 -18.99 18.87 4.24
CA THR A 209 -20.08 18.92 3.24
C THR A 209 -19.98 17.83 2.16
N ARG A 210 -18.88 17.11 2.07
CA ARG A 210 -18.70 15.95 1.19
C ARG A 210 -19.22 14.66 1.82
N GLU A 211 -19.39 14.65 3.13
CA GLU A 211 -19.66 13.46 3.93
C GLU A 211 -21.12 13.02 3.87
N GLN A 212 -21.34 11.72 4.03
CA GLN A 212 -22.65 11.09 3.98
C GLN A 212 -23.62 11.61 5.05
N HIS A 213 -23.12 11.95 6.24
CA HIS A 213 -23.94 12.48 7.33
C HIS A 213 -24.55 13.87 7.03
N ILE A 214 -24.02 14.59 6.01
CA ILE A 214 -24.56 15.87 5.54
C ILE A 214 -25.31 15.73 4.22
N ARG A 215 -24.68 15.13 3.21
CA ARG A 215 -25.24 15.04 1.85
C ARG A 215 -26.03 13.77 1.55
N ARG A 216 -26.03 12.80 2.44
CA ARG A 216 -26.73 11.50 2.30
C ARG A 216 -26.34 10.80 1.01
N ASP A 217 -27.31 10.53 0.12
CA ASP A 217 -27.14 9.88 -1.19
C ASP A 217 -26.26 10.67 -2.18
N LYS A 218 -26.13 11.99 -1.98
CA LYS A 218 -25.29 12.89 -2.80
C LYS A 218 -23.88 13.08 -2.25
N ALA A 219 -23.47 12.28 -1.27
CA ALA A 219 -22.13 12.36 -0.71
C ALA A 219 -21.06 12.01 -1.77
N THR A 220 -19.93 12.68 -1.70
CA THR A 220 -18.78 12.39 -2.57
C THR A 220 -18.12 11.05 -2.21
N SER A 221 -18.18 10.70 -0.92
CA SER A 221 -17.62 9.46 -0.39
C SER A 221 -18.58 8.82 0.59
N ASN A 222 -18.74 7.51 0.50
CA ASN A 222 -19.51 6.68 1.43
C ASN A 222 -18.60 5.88 2.37
N ILE A 223 -17.30 6.16 2.40
CA ILE A 223 -16.34 5.48 3.28
C ILE A 223 -16.60 5.94 4.72
N CYS A 224 -17.10 5.02 5.54
CA CYS A 224 -17.36 5.26 6.96
C CYS A 224 -16.15 4.91 7.83
N THR A 225 -15.53 3.75 7.59
CA THR A 225 -14.42 3.21 8.37
C THR A 225 -13.18 3.12 7.50
N ALA A 226 -12.05 3.64 8.01
CA ALA A 226 -10.74 3.46 7.46
C ALA A 226 -9.85 2.73 8.48
N GLN A 227 -8.75 2.14 8.02
CA GLN A 227 -7.83 1.36 8.84
C GLN A 227 -6.93 2.28 9.70
N ALA A 228 -7.46 2.77 10.82
CA ALA A 228 -6.77 3.75 11.65
C ALA A 228 -5.53 3.16 12.37
N LEU A 229 -5.63 1.96 12.96
CA LEU A 229 -4.52 1.35 13.68
C LEU A 229 -3.32 1.08 12.76
N LEU A 230 -3.55 0.51 11.60
CA LEU A 230 -2.49 0.20 10.63
C LEU A 230 -1.86 1.48 10.05
N ALA A 231 -2.67 2.50 9.85
CA ALA A 231 -2.21 3.83 9.50
C ALA A 231 -1.29 4.41 10.59
N ASN A 232 -1.63 4.20 11.87
CA ASN A 232 -0.79 4.63 13.00
C ASN A 232 0.51 3.84 13.07
N ILE A 233 0.48 2.52 12.84
CA ILE A 233 1.69 1.70 12.76
C ILE A 233 2.63 2.26 11.69
N SER A 234 2.11 2.51 10.48
CA SER A 234 2.90 3.07 9.39
C SER A 234 3.50 4.44 9.72
N ALA A 235 2.73 5.29 10.39
CA ALA A 235 3.21 6.60 10.84
C ALA A 235 4.32 6.48 11.89
N MET A 236 4.16 5.60 12.90
CA MET A 236 5.16 5.37 13.94
C MET A 236 6.42 4.71 13.37
N TYR A 237 6.28 3.82 12.40
CA TYR A 237 7.40 3.25 11.64
C TYR A 237 8.22 4.35 10.97
N ALA A 238 7.57 5.27 10.27
CA ALA A 238 8.22 6.40 9.64
C ALA A 238 8.86 7.38 10.66
N VAL A 239 8.24 7.58 11.83
CA VAL A 239 8.82 8.40 12.92
C VAL A 239 10.06 7.74 13.49
N TYR A 240 10.03 6.43 13.70
CA TYR A 240 11.13 5.68 14.31
C TYR A 240 12.35 5.60 13.39
N HIS A 241 12.15 5.23 12.12
CA HIS A 241 13.24 5.10 11.16
C HIS A 241 13.71 6.43 10.58
N GLY A 242 12.82 7.40 10.47
CA GLY A 242 13.11 8.67 9.80
C GLY A 242 13.42 8.54 8.31
N PRO A 243 13.72 9.63 7.62
CA PRO A 243 13.98 9.61 6.18
C PRO A 243 15.22 8.77 5.81
N GLN A 244 16.26 8.83 6.63
CA GLN A 244 17.50 8.07 6.35
C GLN A 244 17.29 6.57 6.60
N GLY A 245 16.71 6.18 7.72
CA GLY A 245 16.46 4.76 8.04
C GLY A 245 15.55 4.07 7.02
N LEU A 246 14.51 4.77 6.53
CA LEU A 246 13.67 4.25 5.44
C LEU A 246 14.47 4.06 4.14
N ARG A 247 15.32 5.02 3.79
CA ARG A 247 16.20 4.91 2.61
C ARG A 247 17.20 3.76 2.77
N ASP A 248 17.75 3.56 3.96
CA ASP A 248 18.70 2.47 4.24
C ASP A 248 18.04 1.10 4.13
N ILE A 249 16.78 0.96 4.60
CA ILE A 249 15.97 -0.25 4.43
C ILE A 249 15.75 -0.53 2.93
N ALA A 250 15.28 0.46 2.17
CA ALA A 250 15.05 0.34 0.74
C ALA A 250 16.34 0.00 -0.02
N GLN A 251 17.45 0.66 0.30
CA GLN A 251 18.75 0.42 -0.33
C GLN A 251 19.26 -1.00 -0.05
N ARG A 252 19.06 -1.52 1.17
CA ARG A 252 19.44 -2.91 1.51
C ARG A 252 18.67 -3.91 0.68
N ILE A 253 17.37 -3.74 0.53
CA ILE A 253 16.53 -4.61 -0.30
C ILE A 253 16.98 -4.52 -1.77
N HIS A 254 17.14 -3.31 -2.28
CA HIS A 254 17.57 -3.09 -3.67
C HIS A 254 18.95 -3.69 -3.94
N ASN A 255 19.91 -3.56 -3.02
CA ASN A 255 21.23 -4.18 -3.14
C ASN A 255 21.16 -5.71 -3.17
N ALA A 256 20.29 -6.32 -2.35
CA ALA A 256 20.07 -7.77 -2.38
C ALA A 256 19.47 -8.20 -3.73
N THR A 257 18.52 -7.44 -4.28
CA THR A 257 17.90 -7.70 -5.58
C THR A 257 18.90 -7.55 -6.73
N LEU A 258 19.77 -6.55 -6.69
CA LEU A 258 20.86 -6.36 -7.66
C LEU A 258 21.85 -7.52 -7.65
N LEU A 259 22.24 -7.97 -6.46
CA LEU A 259 23.12 -9.12 -6.30
C LEU A 259 22.48 -10.40 -6.83
N LEU A 260 21.19 -10.61 -6.53
CA LEU A 260 20.43 -11.74 -7.06
C LEU A 260 20.36 -11.67 -8.60
N ALA A 261 19.99 -10.54 -9.17
CA ALA A 261 19.92 -10.34 -10.62
C ALA A 261 21.27 -10.63 -11.31
N LYS A 262 22.39 -10.18 -10.74
CA LYS A 262 23.74 -10.48 -11.22
C LYS A 262 23.99 -11.98 -11.26
N GLY A 263 23.72 -12.69 -10.15
CA GLY A 263 23.93 -14.14 -10.06
C GLY A 263 23.06 -14.93 -11.03
N LEU A 264 21.82 -14.50 -11.23
CA LEU A 264 20.91 -15.11 -12.20
C LEU A 264 21.41 -14.92 -13.64
N ARG A 265 21.81 -13.72 -14.04
CA ARG A 265 22.36 -13.43 -15.38
C ARG A 265 23.64 -14.21 -15.63
N GLU A 266 24.57 -14.24 -14.69
CA GLU A 266 25.84 -14.99 -14.79
C GLU A 266 25.63 -16.51 -14.92
N SER A 267 24.46 -17.03 -14.51
CA SER A 267 24.09 -18.44 -14.62
C SER A 267 23.29 -18.74 -15.91
N GLY A 268 23.09 -17.77 -16.76
CA GLY A 268 22.36 -17.90 -18.02
C GLY A 268 20.84 -17.82 -17.89
N ASN A 269 20.32 -17.34 -16.76
CA ASN A 269 18.91 -16.97 -16.65
C ASN A 269 18.72 -15.54 -17.18
N GLU A 270 17.61 -15.26 -17.87
CA GLU A 270 17.32 -13.95 -18.43
C GLU A 270 16.47 -13.14 -17.46
N VAL A 271 17.04 -12.07 -16.89
CA VAL A 271 16.28 -11.08 -16.11
C VAL A 271 15.70 -10.07 -17.08
N GLN A 272 14.38 -10.05 -17.21
CA GLN A 272 13.67 -9.25 -18.20
C GLN A 272 13.55 -7.77 -17.83
N ASN A 273 13.72 -7.43 -16.54
CA ASN A 273 13.68 -6.05 -16.07
C ASN A 273 14.95 -5.29 -16.45
N GLY A 274 14.79 -4.12 -17.08
CA GLY A 274 15.91 -3.20 -17.31
C GLY A 274 16.27 -2.41 -16.04
N LEU A 275 15.29 -1.76 -15.41
CA LEU A 275 15.41 -1.08 -14.12
C LEU A 275 14.33 -1.62 -13.18
N PHE A 276 14.70 -1.89 -11.93
CA PHE A 276 13.81 -2.51 -10.94
C PHE A 276 14.15 -2.01 -9.53
N PHE A 277 13.25 -2.25 -8.58
CA PHE A 277 13.48 -1.96 -7.16
C PHE A 277 13.80 -3.26 -6.40
N ASP A 278 12.82 -4.09 -6.16
CA ASP A 278 12.89 -5.29 -5.31
C ASP A 278 12.31 -6.54 -5.99
N THR A 279 11.76 -6.40 -7.18
CA THR A 279 11.05 -7.46 -7.88
C THR A 279 11.69 -7.72 -9.24
N LEU A 280 11.94 -8.99 -9.56
CA LEU A 280 12.50 -9.46 -10.82
C LEU A 280 11.51 -10.37 -11.53
N LYS A 281 11.43 -10.23 -12.86
CA LYS A 281 10.80 -11.19 -13.77
C LYS A 281 11.90 -11.91 -14.53
N VAL A 282 11.96 -13.24 -14.39
CA VAL A 282 13.06 -14.07 -14.87
C VAL A 282 12.54 -15.16 -15.79
N MET A 283 13.12 -15.26 -16.99
CA MET A 283 13.01 -16.46 -17.82
C MET A 283 14.09 -17.45 -17.37
N PRO A 284 13.72 -18.55 -16.74
CA PRO A 284 14.70 -19.50 -16.20
C PRO A 284 15.36 -20.30 -17.32
N ARG A 285 16.64 -20.62 -17.13
CA ARG A 285 17.35 -21.55 -18.00
C ARG A 285 16.93 -23.01 -17.79
N LEU A 286 16.55 -23.34 -16.57
CA LEU A 286 16.02 -24.64 -16.18
C LEU A 286 14.55 -24.76 -16.55
N ASP A 287 14.07 -25.98 -16.74
CA ASP A 287 12.66 -26.25 -16.90
C ASP A 287 11.85 -25.76 -15.69
N ILE A 288 10.66 -25.24 -15.93
CA ILE A 288 9.79 -24.68 -14.89
C ILE A 288 9.39 -25.73 -13.83
N SER A 289 9.32 -27.01 -14.21
CA SER A 289 9.04 -28.10 -13.27
C SER A 289 10.19 -28.32 -12.30
N GLU A 290 11.42 -28.18 -12.78
CA GLU A 290 12.63 -28.27 -11.96
C GLU A 290 12.73 -27.07 -10.99
N ILE A 291 12.41 -25.86 -11.47
CA ILE A 291 12.32 -24.66 -10.60
C ILE A 291 11.32 -24.89 -9.47
N LYS A 292 10.12 -25.38 -9.80
CA LYS A 292 9.08 -25.68 -8.80
C LYS A 292 9.52 -26.74 -7.79
N HIS A 293 10.18 -27.80 -8.26
CA HIS A 293 10.70 -28.86 -7.40
C HIS A 293 11.73 -28.30 -6.40
N ARG A 294 12.72 -27.58 -6.89
CA ARG A 294 13.76 -26.96 -6.05
C ARG A 294 13.20 -25.93 -5.08
N ALA A 295 12.27 -25.09 -5.54
CA ALA A 295 11.61 -24.12 -4.67
C ALA A 295 10.87 -24.81 -3.51
N HIS A 296 10.19 -25.93 -3.79
CA HIS A 296 9.53 -26.74 -2.78
C HIS A 296 10.54 -27.36 -1.77
N GLU A 297 11.70 -27.85 -2.22
CA GLU A 297 12.72 -28.41 -1.34
C GLU A 297 13.25 -27.42 -0.30
N VAL A 298 13.45 -26.15 -0.70
CA VAL A 298 13.92 -25.08 0.20
C VAL A 298 12.77 -24.25 0.80
N LYS A 299 11.51 -24.67 0.57
CA LYS A 299 10.30 -24.03 1.12
C LYS A 299 10.14 -22.57 0.71
N VAL A 300 10.41 -22.24 -0.53
CA VAL A 300 10.26 -20.91 -1.12
C VAL A 300 9.08 -20.93 -2.10
N ASN A 301 8.16 -20.01 -1.96
CA ASN A 301 7.10 -19.77 -2.93
C ASN A 301 7.51 -18.67 -3.91
N LEU A 302 7.30 -18.91 -5.20
CA LEU A 302 7.58 -17.96 -6.28
C LEU A 302 6.31 -17.70 -7.07
N ARG A 303 6.26 -16.57 -7.77
CA ARG A 303 5.17 -16.26 -8.69
C ARG A 303 5.45 -16.84 -10.06
N TYR A 304 4.57 -17.71 -10.55
CA TYR A 304 4.69 -18.33 -11.88
C TYR A 304 3.74 -17.65 -12.85
N PHE A 305 4.28 -17.16 -13.96
CA PHE A 305 3.50 -16.53 -15.02
C PHE A 305 3.11 -17.53 -16.12
N PRO A 306 2.04 -17.24 -16.90
CA PRO A 306 1.61 -18.14 -18.00
C PRO A 306 2.64 -18.29 -19.13
N ASP A 307 3.56 -17.34 -19.28
CA ASP A 307 4.66 -17.32 -20.25
C ASP A 307 5.92 -18.07 -19.79
N GLU A 308 5.77 -18.93 -18.75
CA GLU A 308 6.85 -19.72 -18.13
C GLU A 308 7.94 -18.87 -17.45
N THR A 309 7.73 -17.57 -17.31
CA THR A 309 8.60 -16.72 -16.49
C THR A 309 8.27 -16.85 -15.01
N VAL A 310 9.22 -16.46 -14.15
CA VAL A 310 9.10 -16.54 -12.71
C VAL A 310 9.32 -15.15 -12.09
N GLY A 311 8.40 -14.73 -11.24
CA GLY A 311 8.51 -13.51 -10.45
C GLY A 311 9.16 -13.80 -9.09
N ILE A 312 10.12 -12.96 -8.72
CA ILE A 312 10.83 -13.00 -7.45
C ILE A 312 10.71 -11.61 -6.81
N SER A 313 10.10 -11.53 -5.63
CA SER A 313 10.00 -10.27 -4.88
C SER A 313 10.70 -10.42 -3.54
N LEU A 314 11.49 -9.41 -3.17
CA LEU A 314 12.23 -9.35 -1.92
C LEU A 314 11.65 -8.25 -1.02
N ASP A 315 11.82 -8.41 0.29
CA ASP A 315 11.42 -7.42 1.28
C ASP A 315 12.52 -7.21 2.35
N GLU A 316 12.19 -6.48 3.41
CA GLU A 316 13.14 -6.18 4.48
C GLU A 316 13.57 -7.40 5.32
N THR A 317 12.89 -8.53 5.22
CA THR A 317 13.23 -9.75 5.95
C THR A 317 14.32 -10.56 5.25
N ILE A 318 14.61 -10.26 3.96
CA ILE A 318 15.60 -10.98 3.15
C ILE A 318 16.96 -11.06 3.83
N ASN A 319 17.54 -12.23 3.86
CA ASN A 319 18.87 -12.48 4.39
C ASN A 319 19.75 -13.24 3.38
N ARG A 320 21.01 -13.50 3.75
CA ARG A 320 21.99 -14.16 2.87
C ARG A 320 21.61 -15.59 2.51
N THR A 321 20.92 -16.30 3.40
CA THR A 321 20.46 -17.68 3.16
C THR A 321 19.40 -17.69 2.07
N ASP A 322 18.44 -16.76 2.15
CA ASP A 322 17.35 -16.67 1.18
C ASP A 322 17.89 -16.36 -0.23
N VAL A 323 18.81 -15.40 -0.35
CA VAL A 323 19.44 -15.09 -1.65
C VAL A 323 20.21 -16.30 -2.20
N ARG A 324 20.95 -17.04 -1.35
CA ARG A 324 21.64 -18.27 -1.73
C ARG A 324 20.65 -19.33 -2.22
N ASP A 325 19.57 -19.55 -1.50
CA ASP A 325 18.58 -20.57 -1.81
C ASP A 325 17.84 -20.24 -3.11
N ILE A 326 17.51 -18.95 -3.35
CA ILE A 326 16.95 -18.53 -4.63
C ILE A 326 17.95 -18.75 -5.78
N LEU A 327 19.22 -18.39 -5.63
CA LEU A 327 20.25 -18.69 -6.65
C LEU A 327 20.36 -20.18 -6.94
N TRP A 328 20.29 -21.02 -5.91
CA TRP A 328 20.31 -22.48 -6.07
C TRP A 328 19.07 -23.00 -6.82
N ILE A 329 17.87 -22.47 -6.53
CA ILE A 329 16.64 -22.80 -7.26
C ILE A 329 16.84 -22.61 -8.77
N PHE A 330 17.47 -21.52 -9.17
CA PHE A 330 17.72 -21.18 -10.58
C PHE A 330 19.01 -21.83 -11.16
N GLY A 331 19.62 -22.74 -10.43
CA GLY A 331 20.78 -23.52 -10.90
C GLY A 331 22.06 -22.72 -11.01
N THR A 332 22.24 -21.69 -10.18
CA THR A 332 23.49 -20.90 -10.13
C THR A 332 24.60 -21.74 -9.51
N PRO A 333 25.71 -22.00 -10.22
CA PRO A 333 26.81 -22.83 -9.71
C PRO A 333 27.73 -22.06 -8.75
N LYS A 334 27.69 -20.72 -8.76
CA LYS A 334 28.54 -19.85 -7.94
C LYS A 334 27.97 -19.71 -6.53
N SER A 335 28.86 -19.66 -5.54
CA SER A 335 28.48 -19.27 -4.20
C SER A 335 28.11 -17.78 -4.15
N LEU A 336 27.29 -17.39 -3.17
CA LEU A 336 26.92 -15.97 -2.98
C LEU A 336 28.15 -15.07 -2.83
N ASN A 337 29.24 -15.53 -2.20
CA ASN A 337 30.46 -14.76 -2.07
C ASN A 337 31.11 -14.49 -3.44
N GLN A 338 31.15 -15.52 -4.31
CA GLN A 338 31.68 -15.35 -5.68
C GLN A 338 30.82 -14.41 -6.54
N VAL A 339 29.49 -14.44 -6.36
CA VAL A 339 28.60 -13.48 -7.03
C VAL A 339 28.83 -12.07 -6.51
N ALA A 340 29.12 -11.91 -5.22
CA ALA A 340 29.40 -10.62 -4.59
C ALA A 340 30.80 -10.07 -4.91
N GLU A 341 31.73 -10.92 -5.38
CA GLU A 341 33.05 -10.49 -5.81
C GLU A 341 32.93 -9.50 -6.98
N ASP A 342 33.60 -8.36 -6.88
CA ASP A 342 33.54 -7.25 -7.85
C ASP A 342 32.14 -6.62 -8.05
N ALA A 343 31.15 -6.97 -7.21
CA ALA A 343 29.81 -6.37 -7.25
C ALA A 343 29.79 -5.01 -6.54
N SER A 344 29.79 -3.92 -7.31
CA SER A 344 29.42 -2.60 -6.80
C SER A 344 27.94 -2.34 -7.10
N PRO A 345 27.08 -2.20 -6.08
CA PRO A 345 25.65 -1.94 -6.31
C PRO A 345 25.38 -0.74 -7.23
N MET A 346 26.30 0.24 -7.24
CA MET A 346 26.16 1.47 -8.04
C MET A 346 26.43 1.26 -9.54
N THR A 347 27.10 0.17 -9.91
CA THR A 347 27.48 -0.09 -11.32
C THR A 347 26.73 -1.29 -11.90
N LEU A 348 25.91 -1.98 -11.10
CA LEU A 348 25.14 -3.14 -11.57
C LEU A 348 23.96 -2.69 -12.43
N GLU A 349 23.68 -3.45 -13.46
CA GLU A 349 22.51 -3.28 -14.31
C GLU A 349 21.22 -3.42 -13.50
N GLY A 350 20.33 -2.43 -13.59
CA GLY A 350 19.10 -2.34 -12.80
C GLY A 350 19.20 -1.41 -11.60
N SER A 351 20.39 -0.79 -11.37
CA SER A 351 20.62 0.12 -10.25
C SER A 351 19.81 1.42 -10.38
N ILE A 352 19.11 1.80 -9.30
CA ILE A 352 18.36 3.08 -9.20
C ILE A 352 19.33 4.26 -9.00
N PRO A 353 20.32 4.22 -8.10
CA PRO A 353 21.30 5.29 -7.96
C PRO A 353 21.94 5.70 -9.29
N TYR A 354 22.01 7.01 -9.52
CA TYR A 354 22.48 7.65 -10.76
C TYR A 354 21.62 7.42 -12.01
N SER A 355 20.46 6.76 -11.88
CA SER A 355 19.46 6.69 -12.94
C SER A 355 18.63 7.99 -13.02
N PRO A 356 17.96 8.27 -14.15
CA PRO A 356 17.00 9.39 -14.25
C PRO A 356 15.81 9.29 -13.28
N PHE A 357 15.62 8.13 -12.69
CA PHE A 357 14.54 7.81 -11.75
C PHE A 357 14.94 7.95 -10.30
N GLU A 358 16.21 8.22 -9.99
CA GLU A 358 16.67 8.43 -8.62
C GLU A 358 15.97 9.62 -7.98
N ARG A 359 15.51 9.42 -6.75
CA ARG A 359 14.96 10.50 -5.94
C ARG A 359 16.04 11.45 -5.45
N THR A 360 15.94 12.71 -5.82
CA THR A 360 16.80 13.80 -5.35
C THR A 360 16.08 14.73 -4.36
N SER A 361 14.76 14.68 -4.34
CA SER A 361 13.95 15.52 -3.45
C SER A 361 13.94 15.01 -2.01
N LYS A 362 13.99 15.94 -1.06
CA LYS A 362 13.88 15.64 0.38
C LYS A 362 12.44 15.23 0.71
N TYR A 363 12.29 14.36 1.72
CA TYR A 363 11.01 13.94 2.28
C TYR A 363 11.12 13.80 3.80
N LEU A 364 9.99 13.72 4.51
CA LEU A 364 9.92 13.62 5.97
C LEU A 364 10.77 14.69 6.68
N THR A 365 10.72 15.92 6.18
CA THR A 365 11.56 17.04 6.69
C THR A 365 11.05 17.62 8.00
N HIS A 366 9.81 17.28 8.43
CA HIS A 366 9.27 17.75 9.70
C HIS A 366 10.08 17.16 10.87
N PRO A 367 10.35 17.95 11.94
CA PRO A 367 11.18 17.52 13.07
C PRO A 367 10.76 16.19 13.70
N VAL A 368 9.46 15.88 13.74
CA VAL A 368 8.94 14.65 14.33
C VAL A 368 9.56 13.37 13.74
N PHE A 369 9.94 13.40 12.47
CA PHE A 369 10.59 12.28 11.78
C PHE A 369 12.12 12.24 11.98
N ASN A 370 12.67 13.16 12.78
CA ASN A 370 14.10 13.34 12.91
C ASN A 370 14.57 13.41 14.37
N ILE A 371 13.71 13.05 15.33
CA ILE A 371 14.03 13.18 16.77
C ILE A 371 13.65 11.97 17.64
N HIS A 372 12.90 10.98 17.12
CA HIS A 372 12.39 9.86 17.94
C HIS A 372 12.91 8.50 17.44
N HIS A 373 14.24 8.32 17.44
CA HIS A 373 14.90 7.16 16.83
C HIS A 373 15.34 6.08 17.83
N SER A 374 14.91 6.16 19.09
CA SER A 374 15.13 5.11 20.08
C SER A 374 13.82 4.58 20.63
N GLU A 375 13.83 3.32 21.14
CA GLU A 375 12.65 2.70 21.74
C GLU A 375 12.04 3.54 22.85
N ALA A 376 12.88 4.08 23.74
CA ALA A 376 12.42 4.92 24.85
C ALA A 376 11.78 6.23 24.35
N GLU A 377 12.31 6.84 23.31
CA GLU A 377 11.77 8.10 22.75
C GLU A 377 10.45 7.87 22.01
N ILE A 378 10.35 6.82 21.21
CA ILE A 378 9.10 6.53 20.49
C ILE A 378 7.96 6.18 21.45
N VAL A 379 8.24 5.41 22.51
CA VAL A 379 7.24 5.08 23.54
C VAL A 379 6.77 6.33 24.27
N ARG A 380 7.69 7.22 24.66
CA ARG A 380 7.34 8.51 25.27
C ARG A 380 6.54 9.40 24.33
N TYR A 381 6.88 9.38 23.05
CA TYR A 381 6.14 10.14 22.04
C TYR A 381 4.72 9.60 21.85
N MET A 382 4.53 8.28 21.76
CA MET A 382 3.21 7.66 21.71
C MET A 382 2.38 8.01 22.96
N LYS A 383 2.98 7.94 24.16
CA LYS A 383 2.30 8.34 25.41
C LYS A 383 1.93 9.83 25.43
N LYS A 384 2.78 10.70 24.91
CA LYS A 384 2.47 12.11 24.76
C LYS A 384 1.27 12.36 23.83
N LEU A 385 1.13 11.58 22.75
CA LEU A 385 -0.03 11.65 21.86
C LEU A 385 -1.30 11.13 22.54
N GLU A 386 -1.20 9.98 23.23
CA GLU A 386 -2.31 9.41 23.99
C GLU A 386 -2.86 10.38 25.03
N ASN A 387 -1.98 11.08 25.75
CA ASN A 387 -2.36 12.05 26.79
C ASN A 387 -3.02 13.33 26.27
N LYS A 388 -3.11 13.52 24.94
CA LYS A 388 -3.84 14.66 24.37
C LYS A 388 -5.35 14.45 24.33
N ASP A 389 -5.82 13.23 24.56
CA ASP A 389 -7.23 12.88 24.57
C ASP A 389 -7.51 11.86 25.71
N CYS A 390 -8.76 11.48 25.89
CA CYS A 390 -9.16 10.46 26.83
C CYS A 390 -8.66 9.08 26.36
N SER A 391 -7.78 8.46 27.12
CA SER A 391 -7.38 7.07 26.90
C SER A 391 -8.56 6.12 27.08
N LEU A 392 -8.59 5.04 26.30
CA LEU A 392 -9.63 4.00 26.42
C LEU A 392 -9.69 3.35 27.79
N VAL A 393 -8.58 3.34 28.56
CA VAL A 393 -8.53 2.82 29.93
C VAL A 393 -9.17 3.76 30.95
N HIS A 394 -9.45 5.02 30.57
CA HIS A 394 -10.07 6.04 31.43
C HIS A 394 -11.43 6.49 30.94
N SER A 395 -11.89 6.04 29.78
CA SER A 395 -13.13 6.49 29.17
C SER A 395 -14.20 5.41 29.13
N MET A 396 -15.45 5.84 29.25
CA MET A 396 -16.63 5.02 28.92
C MET A 396 -17.21 5.54 27.61
N ILE A 397 -17.18 4.74 26.55
CA ILE A 397 -17.71 5.11 25.24
C ILE A 397 -19.00 4.30 25.00
N PRO A 398 -20.19 4.90 25.20
CA PRO A 398 -21.44 4.16 25.13
C PRO A 398 -21.87 3.82 23.69
N LEU A 399 -21.44 4.61 22.70
CA LEU A 399 -21.82 4.46 21.29
C LEU A 399 -20.68 4.83 20.36
N GLY A 400 -20.70 4.29 19.12
CA GLY A 400 -19.73 4.59 18.08
C GLY A 400 -18.37 3.90 18.25
N SER A 401 -18.25 2.99 19.21
CA SER A 401 -17.01 2.27 19.51
C SER A 401 -16.94 0.89 18.86
N CYS A 402 -17.68 0.63 17.80
CA CYS A 402 -17.81 -0.70 17.20
C CYS A 402 -16.47 -1.40 16.90
N THR A 403 -15.41 -0.64 16.68
CA THR A 403 -14.06 -1.15 16.43
C THR A 403 -13.05 -0.82 17.56
N MET A 404 -13.48 -0.15 18.62
CA MET A 404 -12.61 0.28 19.73
C MET A 404 -12.75 -0.68 20.92
N LYS A 405 -12.30 -1.92 20.75
CA LYS A 405 -12.31 -2.92 21.82
C LYS A 405 -10.97 -2.94 22.52
N LEU A 406 -10.98 -3.10 23.86
CA LEU A 406 -9.79 -3.38 24.63
C LEU A 406 -9.51 -4.88 24.58
N ASN A 407 -8.31 -5.23 24.19
CA ASN A 407 -7.81 -6.59 24.21
C ASN A 407 -6.74 -6.74 25.30
N SER A 408 -6.66 -7.91 25.91
CA SER A 408 -5.57 -8.22 26.84
C SER A 408 -4.25 -8.35 26.05
N THR A 409 -3.12 -8.13 26.71
CA THR A 409 -1.80 -8.34 26.10
C THR A 409 -1.64 -9.77 25.61
N THR A 410 -2.18 -10.75 26.33
CA THR A 410 -2.13 -12.17 25.94
C THR A 410 -2.91 -12.44 24.65
N GLU A 411 -4.07 -11.82 24.46
CA GLU A 411 -4.84 -11.93 23.22
C GLU A 411 -4.12 -11.32 22.00
N MET A 412 -3.27 -10.31 22.25
CA MET A 412 -2.50 -9.66 21.18
C MET A 412 -1.18 -10.38 20.86
N MET A 413 -0.68 -11.27 21.72
CA MET A 413 0.57 -11.99 21.49
C MET A 413 0.61 -12.79 20.19
N PRO A 414 -0.45 -13.54 19.80
CA PRO A 414 -0.44 -14.27 18.52
C PRO A 414 -0.18 -13.40 17.30
N CYS A 415 -0.57 -12.13 17.32
CA CYS A 415 -0.33 -11.18 16.22
C CYS A 415 1.17 -10.88 15.99
N THR A 416 2.05 -11.29 16.92
CA THR A 416 3.51 -11.13 16.80
C THR A 416 4.22 -12.43 16.41
N MET A 417 3.50 -13.53 16.31
CA MET A 417 4.07 -14.83 15.93
C MET A 417 4.25 -14.90 14.40
N PRO A 418 5.46 -15.22 13.90
CA PRO A 418 5.74 -15.27 12.48
C PRO A 418 4.78 -16.20 11.70
N GLU A 419 4.38 -17.32 12.31
CA GLU A 419 3.45 -18.29 11.72
C GLU A 419 2.06 -17.70 11.42
N ILE A 420 1.69 -16.61 12.10
CA ILE A 420 0.44 -15.87 11.90
C ILE A 420 0.72 -14.58 11.12
N ALA A 421 1.71 -13.80 11.55
CA ALA A 421 1.95 -12.46 11.03
C ALA A 421 2.53 -12.46 9.60
N ASP A 422 3.39 -13.44 9.28
CA ASP A 422 4.18 -13.42 8.03
C ASP A 422 3.58 -14.28 6.92
N MET A 423 2.40 -14.88 7.15
CA MET A 423 1.74 -15.71 6.14
C MET A 423 1.29 -14.87 4.94
N HIS A 424 1.78 -15.20 3.76
CA HIS A 424 1.40 -14.53 2.52
C HIS A 424 0.00 -14.96 2.06
N PRO A 425 -0.86 -14.06 1.57
CA PRO A 425 -2.24 -14.38 1.16
C PRO A 425 -2.34 -15.34 -0.02
N PHE A 426 -1.31 -15.42 -0.86
CA PHE A 426 -1.28 -16.31 -2.03
C PHE A 426 -0.37 -17.52 -1.84
N CYS A 427 -0.04 -17.88 -0.59
CA CYS A 427 0.61 -19.16 -0.34
C CYS A 427 -0.32 -20.32 -0.73
N PRO A 428 0.23 -21.45 -1.17
CA PRO A 428 -0.57 -22.64 -1.46
C PRO A 428 -1.45 -23.04 -0.28
N THR A 429 -2.69 -23.46 -0.55
CA THR A 429 -3.69 -23.76 0.49
C THR A 429 -3.24 -24.85 1.46
N GLU A 430 -2.43 -25.80 1.01
CA GLU A 430 -1.84 -26.84 1.85
C GLU A 430 -0.81 -26.31 2.86
N GLN A 431 -0.25 -25.11 2.62
CA GLN A 431 0.66 -24.44 3.55
C GLN A 431 -0.11 -23.58 4.57
N ALA A 432 -1.37 -23.26 4.33
CA ALA A 432 -2.23 -22.47 5.19
C ALA A 432 -3.18 -23.30 6.06
N PHE A 433 -2.85 -24.57 6.35
CA PHE A 433 -3.73 -25.47 7.08
C PHE A 433 -4.19 -24.91 8.44
N GLY A 434 -3.27 -24.28 9.21
CA GLY A 434 -3.62 -23.70 10.50
C GLY A 434 -4.63 -22.55 10.40
N TYR A 435 -4.51 -21.68 9.40
CA TYR A 435 -5.50 -20.62 9.13
C TYR A 435 -6.86 -21.20 8.73
N ARG A 436 -6.88 -22.22 7.87
CA ARG A 436 -8.12 -22.90 7.50
C ARG A 436 -8.82 -23.51 8.70
N GLN A 437 -8.07 -24.24 9.54
CA GLN A 437 -8.63 -24.82 10.77
C GLN A 437 -9.18 -23.74 11.71
N LEU A 438 -8.46 -22.63 11.89
CA LEU A 438 -8.92 -21.50 12.69
C LEU A 438 -10.24 -20.92 12.16
N PHE A 439 -10.39 -20.77 10.85
CA PHE A 439 -11.63 -20.27 10.25
C PHE A 439 -12.79 -21.26 10.41
N GLU A 440 -12.55 -22.55 10.17
CA GLU A 440 -13.58 -23.61 10.31
C GLU A 440 -14.08 -23.71 11.78
N GLU A 441 -13.16 -23.66 12.74
CA GLU A 441 -13.52 -23.70 14.16
C GLU A 441 -14.29 -22.45 14.60
N LEU A 442 -13.84 -21.28 14.19
CA LEU A 442 -14.49 -20.02 14.53
C LEU A 442 -15.87 -19.89 13.84
N GLU A 443 -16.00 -20.31 12.59
CA GLU A 443 -17.29 -20.34 11.90
C GLU A 443 -18.28 -21.24 12.64
N ARG A 444 -17.87 -22.46 12.97
CA ARG A 444 -18.72 -23.41 13.73
C ARG A 444 -19.18 -22.78 15.06
N ASP A 445 -18.27 -22.20 15.82
CA ASP A 445 -18.58 -21.64 17.14
C ASP A 445 -19.52 -20.42 17.01
N LEU A 446 -19.32 -19.58 16.01
CA LEU A 446 -20.21 -18.45 15.73
C LEU A 446 -21.58 -18.89 15.23
N CYS A 447 -21.68 -19.92 14.40
CA CYS A 447 -22.97 -20.51 13.99
C CYS A 447 -23.73 -21.07 15.20
N GLU A 448 -23.05 -21.78 16.10
CA GLU A 448 -23.64 -22.30 17.33
C GLU A 448 -24.18 -21.19 18.24
N ILE A 449 -23.41 -20.09 18.42
CA ILE A 449 -23.80 -18.95 19.27
C ILE A 449 -24.98 -18.17 18.67
N THR A 450 -25.00 -17.97 17.35
CA THR A 450 -25.96 -17.09 16.68
C THR A 450 -27.19 -17.80 16.12
N GLY A 451 -27.09 -19.11 15.87
CA GLY A 451 -28.12 -19.91 15.21
C GLY A 451 -28.16 -19.71 13.68
N TYR A 452 -27.15 -19.11 13.06
CA TYR A 452 -27.01 -19.01 11.62
C TYR A 452 -26.35 -20.26 11.03
N ASP A 453 -26.63 -20.54 9.74
CA ASP A 453 -26.07 -21.69 9.05
C ASP A 453 -24.61 -21.49 8.62
N HIS A 454 -24.19 -20.23 8.30
CA HIS A 454 -22.85 -19.88 7.86
C HIS A 454 -22.42 -18.49 8.30
N VAL A 455 -21.11 -18.29 8.38
CA VAL A 455 -20.46 -17.01 8.72
C VAL A 455 -19.38 -16.68 7.69
N SER A 456 -19.33 -15.43 7.24
CA SER A 456 -18.26 -14.93 6.35
C SER A 456 -17.32 -13.99 7.11
N PHE A 457 -16.02 -14.24 6.99
CA PHE A 457 -14.96 -13.39 7.55
C PHE A 457 -14.41 -12.36 6.54
N GLN A 458 -14.99 -12.27 5.33
CA GLN A 458 -14.50 -11.39 4.26
C GLN A 458 -14.73 -9.89 4.51
N PRO A 459 -15.79 -9.42 5.18
CA PRO A 459 -16.00 -7.99 5.38
C PRO A 459 -14.90 -7.34 6.21
N ASN A 460 -14.30 -6.26 5.69
CA ASN A 460 -13.25 -5.50 6.39
C ASN A 460 -13.79 -4.51 7.43
N SER A 461 -15.12 -4.35 7.52
CA SER A 461 -15.78 -3.46 8.50
C SER A 461 -17.23 -3.84 8.69
N GLY A 462 -17.83 -3.43 9.80
CA GLY A 462 -19.26 -3.60 10.05
C GLY A 462 -20.14 -2.95 8.97
N ALA A 463 -19.75 -1.79 8.46
CA ALA A 463 -20.45 -1.12 7.37
C ALA A 463 -20.42 -1.94 6.06
N GLN A 464 -19.29 -2.57 5.75
CA GLN A 464 -19.18 -3.46 4.58
C GLN A 464 -20.05 -4.70 4.74
N GLY A 465 -20.06 -5.32 5.92
CA GLY A 465 -20.94 -6.44 6.22
C GLY A 465 -22.43 -6.10 6.05
N SER A 466 -22.85 -4.91 6.48
CA SER A 466 -24.24 -4.46 6.31
C SER A 466 -24.64 -4.25 4.85
N ILE A 467 -23.73 -3.83 3.97
CA ILE A 467 -24.01 -3.65 2.53
C ILE A 467 -24.20 -5.00 1.82
N HIS A 468 -23.49 -6.04 2.25
CA HIS A 468 -23.60 -7.37 1.64
C HIS A 468 -24.91 -8.11 1.96
N LEU A 469 -25.71 -7.59 2.91
CA LEU A 469 -27.00 -8.12 3.29
C LEU A 469 -28.15 -7.64 2.38
N PHE A 470 -27.89 -6.72 1.47
CA PHE A 470 -28.83 -6.14 0.49
C PHE A 470 -28.33 -6.36 -0.94
#